data_fdcc7ec4c7448353869e1055ce2c94ef
#
_entry.id   fdcc7ec4c7448353869e1055ce2c94ef
#
_cell.length_a   1.000
_cell.length_b   1.000
_cell.length_c   1.000
_cell.angle_alpha   90.00
_cell.angle_beta   90.00
_cell.angle_gamma   90.00
#
_symmetry.space_group_name_H-M   'P 1'
#
loop_
_entity.id
_entity.type
_entity.pdbx_description
1 polymer ?
#
loop_
_entity_poly.entity_id
_entity_poly.type
_entity_poly.pdbx_seq_one_letter_code
_entity_poly.pdbx_strand_id
1 'polypeptide(L)'
;MYRHEYHQSLVYKTWLCGKPGKVVNTFEQVLDHIRRIHDQTLGVPQICYLVGWQFEGHDSKYPAWSQVNDHLKRPEDAHAVDSLHWLMREAKRYNATVSLHINMCDAYESSPLWDEYVKFDLLVREADGSLKKGGIWGGEQSYLVSKTREWAGGQAKERIDALLKLLPLAESGTVHIDVFQPMPSLYHGITREDEMATMKSILGYWRSCNIDVTSEWWHHELVGLIPMVYHSNFDEASRLKYPPGLACGGGSAWNMRQPESDSRPGGFSRLPEPGCLFEEAWGHSVDHDLHQDLAKFSEQFYLRTLPFIFLNRFRALSHSQTAKTYEVQFSGDVWTQVHIADRHLTIRQQDRLVVDGSNVFLPALWRKDREYIAFSRRGGEMAWTVPPEWGAAQWVHSKSLFNGGVEEAVTIANDILKFTLLPNSAIVVRPSDM
;
A
#
# COMPACT_ATOMS: atom_id res chain seq x y z
N MET A 1 14.85 2.05 -12.28
CA MET A 1 14.69 2.08 -10.81
C MET A 1 13.42 2.86 -10.53
N TYR A 2 12.60 2.42 -9.58
CA TYR A 2 11.39 3.15 -9.17
C TYR A 2 11.74 4.36 -8.33
N ARG A 3 10.80 5.28 -8.20
CA ARG A 3 10.96 6.53 -7.42
C ARG A 3 10.88 6.28 -5.91
N HIS A 4 10.13 5.23 -5.52
CA HIS A 4 9.95 4.84 -4.13
C HIS A 4 10.32 3.37 -3.91
N GLU A 5 10.71 3.06 -2.70
CA GLU A 5 10.90 1.68 -2.23
C GLU A 5 9.58 1.14 -1.66
N TYR A 6 8.62 0.82 -2.56
CA TYR A 6 7.27 0.39 -2.16
C TYR A 6 7.29 -0.80 -1.19
N HIS A 7 8.22 -1.72 -1.40
CA HIS A 7 8.44 -2.90 -0.56
C HIS A 7 9.02 -2.58 0.83
N GLN A 8 9.43 -1.33 1.07
CA GLN A 8 9.98 -0.84 2.34
C GLN A 8 9.15 0.32 2.91
N SER A 9 7.96 0.55 2.39
CA SER A 9 7.08 1.64 2.77
C SER A 9 5.73 1.12 3.24
N LEU A 10 5.10 1.83 4.16
CA LEU A 10 3.68 1.67 4.46
C LEU A 10 2.87 2.35 3.36
N VAL A 11 2.24 1.58 2.50
CA VAL A 11 1.40 2.08 1.41
C VAL A 11 -0.06 1.87 1.73
N TYR A 12 -0.87 2.91 1.62
CA TYR A 12 -2.28 2.85 1.96
C TYR A 12 -3.14 3.83 1.16
N LYS A 13 -4.44 3.60 1.15
CA LYS A 13 -5.45 4.49 0.58
C LYS A 13 -6.20 5.18 1.71
N THR A 14 -6.42 6.47 1.58
CA THR A 14 -7.27 7.25 2.49
C THR A 14 -8.52 7.71 1.76
N TRP A 15 -9.66 7.37 2.33
CA TRP A 15 -10.96 7.72 1.79
C TRP A 15 -11.36 9.13 2.20
N LEU A 16 -11.44 10.05 1.25
CA LEU A 16 -11.81 11.45 1.49
C LEU A 16 -13.31 11.67 1.35
N CYS A 17 -13.85 11.29 0.21
CA CYS A 17 -15.24 11.56 -0.12
C CYS A 17 -15.82 10.45 -0.99
N GLY A 18 -16.99 9.94 -0.61
CA GLY A 18 -17.81 9.05 -1.43
C GLY A 18 -18.82 9.85 -2.24
N LYS A 19 -19.27 9.31 -3.37
CA LYS A 19 -20.41 9.88 -4.11
C LYS A 19 -21.72 9.59 -3.34
N PRO A 20 -22.66 10.53 -3.18
CA PRO A 20 -22.71 11.89 -3.73
C PRO A 20 -22.23 12.99 -2.74
N GLY A 21 -20.92 13.11 -2.57
CA GLY A 21 -20.37 14.25 -1.82
C GLY A 21 -20.28 14.09 -0.30
N LYS A 22 -20.45 12.88 0.25
CA LYS A 22 -20.27 12.62 1.68
C LYS A 22 -18.79 12.62 2.03
N VAL A 23 -18.33 13.68 2.69
CA VAL A 23 -16.97 13.76 3.24
C VAL A 23 -16.81 12.75 4.38
N VAL A 24 -15.77 11.93 4.28
CA VAL A 24 -15.34 10.94 5.28
C VAL A 24 -14.16 11.48 6.07
N ASN A 25 -13.15 12.00 5.36
CA ASN A 25 -12.00 12.67 5.95
C ASN A 25 -11.69 13.98 5.22
N THR A 26 -11.39 15.05 5.96
CA THR A 26 -10.85 16.28 5.40
C THR A 26 -9.35 16.18 5.20
N PHE A 27 -8.75 17.12 4.47
CA PHE A 27 -7.28 17.16 4.29
C PHE A 27 -6.54 17.33 5.61
N GLU A 28 -7.10 18.09 6.58
CA GLU A 28 -6.51 18.25 7.91
C GLU A 28 -6.56 16.93 8.70
N GLN A 29 -7.66 16.18 8.61
CA GLN A 29 -7.77 14.87 9.25
C GLN A 29 -6.77 13.86 8.65
N VAL A 30 -6.59 13.88 7.32
CA VAL A 30 -5.55 13.06 6.67
C VAL A 30 -4.16 13.40 7.18
N LEU A 31 -3.83 14.69 7.31
CA LEU A 31 -2.54 15.10 7.85
C LEU A 31 -2.35 14.65 9.31
N ASP A 32 -3.40 14.74 10.13
CA ASP A 32 -3.36 14.23 11.50
C ASP A 32 -3.15 12.71 11.55
N HIS A 33 -3.80 11.94 10.68
CA HIS A 33 -3.58 10.50 10.55
C HIS A 33 -2.13 10.19 10.16
N ILE A 34 -1.59 10.88 9.15
CA ILE A 34 -0.19 10.75 8.71
C ILE A 34 0.77 11.03 9.88
N ARG A 35 0.55 12.10 10.65
CA ARG A 35 1.35 12.46 11.82
C ARG A 35 1.29 11.37 12.90
N ARG A 36 0.10 10.85 13.20
CA ARG A 36 -0.06 9.78 14.20
C ARG A 36 0.65 8.49 13.78
N ILE A 37 0.55 8.11 12.51
CA ILE A 37 1.29 6.98 11.96
C ILE A 37 2.80 7.21 12.13
N HIS A 38 3.31 8.38 11.73
CA HIS A 38 4.71 8.76 11.90
C HIS A 38 5.17 8.59 13.36
N ASP A 39 4.43 9.17 14.31
CA ASP A 39 4.81 9.18 15.72
C ASP A 39 4.83 7.77 16.32
N GLN A 40 3.90 6.91 15.92
CA GLN A 40 3.78 5.55 16.44
C GLN A 40 4.67 4.52 15.76
N THR A 41 5.26 4.86 14.62
CA THR A 41 6.07 3.94 13.81
C THR A 41 7.53 4.36 13.68
N LEU A 42 7.98 5.34 14.46
CA LEU A 42 9.31 5.96 14.33
C LEU A 42 9.54 6.57 12.93
N GLY A 43 8.48 7.06 12.30
CA GLY A 43 8.56 7.70 11.00
C GLY A 43 8.75 6.75 9.84
N VAL A 44 8.09 5.59 9.85
CA VAL A 44 8.08 4.70 8.69
C VAL A 44 7.78 5.49 7.40
N PRO A 45 8.46 5.23 6.27
CA PRO A 45 8.10 5.86 5.01
C PRO A 45 6.65 5.53 4.65
N GLN A 46 5.86 6.55 4.33
CA GLN A 46 4.45 6.43 4.03
C GLN A 46 4.16 6.84 2.59
N ILE A 47 3.29 6.09 1.91
CA ILE A 47 2.69 6.49 0.63
C ILE A 47 1.18 6.44 0.81
N CYS A 48 0.54 7.60 0.78
CA CYS A 48 -0.90 7.76 0.98
C CYS A 48 -1.59 8.14 -0.32
N TYR A 49 -2.43 7.27 -0.86
CA TYR A 49 -3.24 7.57 -2.04
C TYR A 49 -4.62 8.05 -1.63
N LEU A 50 -5.01 9.23 -2.12
CA LEU A 50 -6.28 9.89 -1.80
C LEU A 50 -7.40 9.38 -2.70
N VAL A 51 -8.44 8.80 -2.11
CA VAL A 51 -9.63 8.31 -2.81
C VAL A 51 -10.76 9.34 -2.70
N GLY A 52 -11.36 9.73 -3.83
CA GLY A 52 -12.45 10.72 -3.83
C GLY A 52 -11.99 12.15 -3.70
N TRP A 53 -10.78 12.46 -4.16
CA TRP A 53 -10.18 13.79 -4.14
C TRP A 53 -10.77 14.74 -5.19
N GLN A 54 -11.42 14.21 -6.25
CA GLN A 54 -11.94 14.95 -7.40
C GLN A 54 -13.46 15.13 -7.34
N PHE A 55 -13.97 16.19 -7.95
CA PHE A 55 -15.39 16.54 -8.14
C PHE A 55 -16.24 16.29 -6.89
N GLU A 56 -17.27 15.40 -6.97
CA GLU A 56 -18.14 15.07 -5.84
C GLU A 56 -17.66 13.85 -5.04
N GLY A 57 -16.48 13.29 -5.35
CA GLY A 57 -15.91 12.17 -4.63
C GLY A 57 -15.50 10.99 -5.49
N HIS A 58 -15.31 9.83 -4.87
CA HIS A 58 -14.94 8.60 -5.55
C HIS A 58 -16.03 8.17 -6.55
N ASP A 59 -15.60 7.62 -7.68
CA ASP A 59 -16.47 7.22 -8.80
C ASP A 59 -17.36 8.34 -9.35
N SER A 60 -16.84 9.58 -9.34
CA SER A 60 -17.54 10.73 -9.88
C SER A 60 -16.81 11.33 -11.06
N LYS A 61 -17.56 11.59 -12.14
CA LYS A 61 -17.13 12.35 -13.32
C LYS A 61 -15.96 11.76 -14.13
N TYR A 62 -15.57 10.51 -13.89
CA TYR A 62 -14.58 9.88 -14.77
C TYR A 62 -15.03 9.91 -16.24
N PRO A 63 -14.10 10.12 -17.19
CA PRO A 63 -12.66 10.14 -17.05
C PRO A 63 -12.04 11.51 -16.69
N ALA A 64 -12.82 12.52 -16.31
CA ALA A 64 -12.30 13.84 -15.96
C ALA A 64 -11.55 13.88 -14.61
N TRP A 65 -10.43 14.63 -14.57
CA TRP A 65 -9.61 14.88 -13.39
C TRP A 65 -9.30 16.37 -13.19
N SER A 66 -10.11 17.24 -13.76
CA SER A 66 -9.79 18.67 -13.88
C SER A 66 -10.12 19.51 -12.66
N GLN A 67 -10.77 18.93 -11.64
CA GLN A 67 -11.20 19.68 -10.46
C GLN A 67 -10.95 18.89 -9.18
N VAL A 68 -10.35 19.56 -8.19
CA VAL A 68 -10.29 19.06 -6.81
C VAL A 68 -11.66 19.27 -6.17
N ASN A 69 -12.10 18.33 -5.34
CA ASN A 69 -13.40 18.35 -4.69
C ASN A 69 -13.55 19.55 -3.75
N ASP A 70 -14.48 20.45 -4.06
CA ASP A 70 -14.70 21.69 -3.31
C ASP A 70 -15.19 21.45 -1.88
N HIS A 71 -15.79 20.30 -1.58
CA HIS A 71 -16.18 19.91 -0.20
C HIS A 71 -14.99 19.67 0.73
N LEU A 72 -13.79 19.51 0.16
CA LEU A 72 -12.54 19.28 0.89
C LEU A 72 -11.72 20.57 1.10
N LYS A 73 -12.21 21.72 0.61
CA LYS A 73 -11.52 22.99 0.72
C LYS A 73 -11.43 23.42 2.21
N ARG A 74 -10.23 23.77 2.65
CA ARG A 74 -10.00 24.35 3.98
C ARG A 74 -10.55 25.77 4.04
N PRO A 75 -11.01 26.21 5.23
CA PRO A 75 -11.59 27.55 5.37
C PRO A 75 -10.64 28.70 4.99
N GLU A 76 -9.33 28.54 5.23
CA GLU A 76 -8.30 29.54 4.98
C GLU A 76 -7.81 29.62 3.53
N ASP A 77 -8.14 28.63 2.70
CA ASP A 77 -7.68 28.57 1.31
C ASP A 77 -8.71 29.17 0.35
N ALA A 78 -8.24 29.76 -0.75
CA ALA A 78 -9.10 30.32 -1.78
C ALA A 78 -9.83 29.23 -2.58
N HIS A 79 -9.09 28.17 -2.94
CA HIS A 79 -9.58 27.06 -3.77
C HIS A 79 -9.23 25.70 -3.16
N ALA A 80 -10.00 24.67 -3.48
CA ALA A 80 -9.75 23.31 -2.98
C ALA A 80 -8.38 22.74 -3.45
N VAL A 81 -7.90 23.17 -4.61
CA VAL A 81 -6.56 22.80 -5.10
C VAL A 81 -5.45 23.34 -4.19
N ASP A 82 -5.62 24.50 -3.58
CA ASP A 82 -4.64 25.08 -2.64
C ASP A 82 -4.55 24.21 -1.38
N SER A 83 -5.70 23.72 -0.91
CA SER A 83 -5.79 22.80 0.23
C SER A 83 -5.09 21.47 -0.03
N LEU A 84 -5.22 20.92 -1.25
CA LEU A 84 -4.54 19.68 -1.62
C LEU A 84 -3.02 19.90 -1.75
N HIS A 85 -2.58 21.00 -2.35
CA HIS A 85 -1.17 21.40 -2.39
C HIS A 85 -0.58 21.54 -0.98
N TRP A 86 -1.36 22.14 -0.05
CA TRP A 86 -0.96 22.23 1.35
C TRP A 86 -0.75 20.85 1.96
N LEU A 87 -1.71 19.93 1.82
CA LEU A 87 -1.57 18.55 2.35
C LEU A 87 -0.34 17.85 1.77
N MET A 88 -0.15 17.88 0.44
CA MET A 88 0.99 17.25 -0.23
C MET A 88 2.33 17.81 0.25
N ARG A 89 2.40 19.10 0.59
CA ARG A 89 3.59 19.72 1.14
C ARG A 89 3.83 19.36 2.60
N GLU A 90 2.80 19.50 3.46
CA GLU A 90 2.93 19.30 4.91
C GLU A 90 3.20 17.84 5.28
N ALA A 91 2.65 16.89 4.53
CA ALA A 91 2.86 15.45 4.75
C ALA A 91 4.35 15.06 4.68
N LYS A 92 5.15 15.75 3.87
CA LYS A 92 6.60 15.50 3.74
C LYS A 92 7.35 15.63 5.06
N ARG A 93 6.86 16.44 6.00
CA ARG A 93 7.43 16.60 7.35
C ARG A 93 7.36 15.32 8.18
N TYR A 94 6.47 14.41 7.82
CA TYR A 94 6.19 13.16 8.50
C TYR A 94 6.63 11.94 7.68
N ASN A 95 7.65 12.12 6.83
CA ASN A 95 8.15 11.08 5.92
C ASN A 95 7.04 10.44 5.07
N ALA A 96 6.07 11.23 4.67
CA ALA A 96 4.92 10.78 3.91
C ALA A 96 4.83 11.44 2.53
N THR A 97 4.59 10.62 1.53
CA THR A 97 4.23 11.03 0.17
C THR A 97 2.72 10.91 0.02
N VAL A 98 2.06 12.02 -0.27
CA VAL A 98 0.65 12.06 -0.61
C VAL A 98 0.51 12.10 -2.12
N SER A 99 -0.33 11.25 -2.68
CA SER A 99 -0.66 11.20 -4.09
C SER A 99 -2.12 10.78 -4.31
N LEU A 100 -2.47 10.41 -5.52
CA LEU A 100 -3.85 10.24 -5.93
C LEU A 100 -4.18 8.79 -6.28
N HIS A 101 -5.40 8.39 -5.96
CA HIS A 101 -6.10 7.29 -6.57
C HIS A 101 -6.90 7.85 -7.75
N ILE A 102 -6.62 7.38 -8.96
CA ILE A 102 -7.28 7.78 -10.21
C ILE A 102 -7.83 6.56 -10.93
N ASN A 103 -8.73 6.77 -11.87
CA ASN A 103 -9.29 5.71 -12.70
C ASN A 103 -9.09 6.01 -14.18
N MET A 104 -8.65 5.01 -14.95
CA MET A 104 -8.46 5.07 -16.41
C MET A 104 -9.31 4.03 -17.15
N CYS A 105 -10.30 3.45 -16.49
CA CYS A 105 -11.09 2.36 -17.02
C CYS A 105 -12.58 2.72 -17.18
N ASP A 106 -13.08 3.63 -16.35
CA ASP A 106 -14.49 3.99 -16.29
C ASP A 106 -14.78 5.36 -16.90
N ALA A 107 -15.94 5.51 -17.49
CA ALA A 107 -16.53 6.77 -17.93
C ALA A 107 -18.00 6.82 -17.48
N TYR A 108 -18.47 8.02 -17.12
CA TYR A 108 -19.84 8.29 -16.70
C TYR A 108 -20.50 9.30 -17.62
N GLU A 109 -21.81 9.14 -17.86
CA GLU A 109 -22.58 10.10 -18.66
C GLU A 109 -22.57 11.51 -18.04
N SER A 110 -22.43 11.59 -16.73
CA SER A 110 -22.29 12.86 -15.99
C SER A 110 -20.93 13.53 -16.12
N SER A 111 -19.95 12.90 -16.78
CA SER A 111 -18.60 13.48 -16.97
C SER A 111 -18.61 14.68 -17.91
N PRO A 112 -17.86 15.76 -17.63
CA PRO A 112 -17.68 16.84 -18.60
C PRO A 112 -16.97 16.40 -19.90
N LEU A 113 -16.34 15.22 -19.91
CA LEU A 113 -15.69 14.65 -21.10
C LEU A 113 -16.56 13.62 -21.84
N TRP A 114 -17.80 13.35 -21.37
CA TRP A 114 -18.64 12.30 -21.93
C TRP A 114 -18.88 12.47 -23.42
N ASP A 115 -19.35 13.64 -23.85
CA ASP A 115 -19.67 13.92 -25.27
C ASP A 115 -18.43 13.77 -26.17
N GLU A 116 -17.26 14.16 -25.67
CA GLU A 116 -16.00 13.98 -26.37
C GLU A 116 -15.67 12.49 -26.55
N TYR A 117 -15.80 11.69 -25.47
CA TYR A 117 -15.50 10.26 -25.49
C TYR A 117 -16.46 9.49 -26.41
N VAL A 118 -17.72 9.87 -26.44
CA VAL A 118 -18.70 9.30 -27.39
C VAL A 118 -18.39 9.72 -28.82
N LYS A 119 -18.13 11.01 -29.04
CA LYS A 119 -17.84 11.58 -30.37
C LYS A 119 -16.63 10.97 -31.05
N PHE A 120 -15.55 10.77 -30.28
CA PHE A 120 -14.30 10.20 -30.79
C PHE A 120 -14.25 8.67 -30.64
N ASP A 121 -15.35 8.06 -30.20
CA ASP A 121 -15.51 6.60 -30.07
C ASP A 121 -14.42 5.97 -29.20
N LEU A 122 -14.15 6.57 -28.01
CA LEU A 122 -13.09 6.17 -27.08
C LEU A 122 -13.55 5.11 -26.09
N LEU A 123 -14.84 4.76 -26.11
CA LEU A 123 -15.42 3.77 -25.21
C LEU A 123 -15.38 2.36 -25.83
N VAL A 124 -15.26 1.35 -24.99
CA VAL A 124 -15.33 -0.05 -25.41
C VAL A 124 -16.74 -0.35 -25.92
N ARG A 125 -16.84 -1.06 -27.05
CA ARG A 125 -18.13 -1.52 -27.59
C ARG A 125 -18.21 -3.04 -27.55
N GLU A 126 -19.41 -3.53 -27.33
CA GLU A 126 -19.79 -4.93 -27.53
C GLU A 126 -19.86 -5.25 -29.03
N ALA A 127 -19.94 -6.54 -29.37
CA ALA A 127 -19.93 -6.98 -30.78
C ALA A 127 -21.09 -6.39 -31.63
N ASP A 128 -22.20 -6.04 -31.00
CA ASP A 128 -23.37 -5.40 -31.66
C ASP A 128 -23.23 -3.87 -31.81
N GLY A 129 -22.12 -3.30 -31.36
CA GLY A 129 -21.83 -1.87 -31.41
C GLY A 129 -22.37 -1.06 -30.24
N SER A 130 -23.09 -1.66 -29.30
CA SER A 130 -23.51 -0.97 -28.07
C SER A 130 -22.32 -0.68 -27.16
N LEU A 131 -22.45 0.38 -26.35
CA LEU A 131 -21.39 0.72 -25.37
C LEU A 131 -21.30 -0.37 -24.29
N LYS A 132 -20.09 -0.81 -24.01
CA LYS A 132 -19.84 -1.81 -22.96
C LYS A 132 -19.99 -1.20 -21.59
N LYS A 133 -20.97 -1.72 -20.85
CA LYS A 133 -21.22 -1.31 -19.46
C LYS A 133 -20.19 -1.90 -18.52
N GLY A 134 -19.72 -1.07 -17.58
CA GLY A 134 -19.01 -1.48 -16.37
C GLY A 134 -19.99 -1.76 -15.23
N GLY A 135 -19.58 -1.44 -14.00
CA GLY A 135 -20.43 -1.55 -12.81
C GLY A 135 -21.36 -0.36 -12.62
N ILE A 136 -22.23 -0.46 -11.61
CA ILE A 136 -22.97 0.69 -11.06
C ILE A 136 -22.22 1.12 -9.80
N TRP A 137 -21.58 2.28 -9.87
CA TRP A 137 -20.76 2.81 -8.79
C TRP A 137 -21.33 4.16 -8.33
N GLY A 138 -21.44 4.36 -7.02
CA GLY A 138 -22.05 5.58 -6.50
C GLY A 138 -23.46 5.88 -7.04
N GLY A 139 -24.22 4.86 -7.49
CA GLY A 139 -25.56 4.98 -8.05
C GLY A 139 -25.61 5.34 -9.55
N GLU A 140 -24.47 5.41 -10.23
CA GLU A 140 -24.39 5.73 -11.68
C GLU A 140 -23.78 4.56 -12.47
N GLN A 141 -24.29 4.32 -13.67
CA GLN A 141 -23.76 3.32 -14.60
C GLN A 141 -22.44 3.80 -15.17
N SER A 142 -21.36 3.01 -15.00
CA SER A 142 -20.13 3.25 -15.71
C SER A 142 -20.11 2.57 -17.08
N TYR A 143 -19.30 3.11 -17.98
CA TYR A 143 -18.95 2.54 -19.29
C TYR A 143 -17.45 2.40 -19.38
N LEU A 144 -16.97 1.35 -20.07
CA LEU A 144 -15.54 1.06 -20.10
C LEU A 144 -14.81 1.91 -21.14
N VAL A 145 -13.65 2.45 -20.76
CA VAL A 145 -12.77 3.22 -21.67
C VAL A 145 -11.85 2.25 -22.41
N SER A 146 -11.74 2.39 -23.73
CA SER A 146 -10.72 1.70 -24.53
C SER A 146 -9.40 2.45 -24.45
N LYS A 147 -8.46 1.91 -23.70
CA LYS A 147 -7.13 2.52 -23.54
C LYS A 147 -6.41 2.66 -24.88
N THR A 148 -6.60 1.68 -25.77
CA THR A 148 -5.99 1.68 -27.11
C THR A 148 -6.49 2.87 -27.94
N ARG A 149 -7.79 3.13 -27.95
CA ARG A 149 -8.38 4.25 -28.71
C ARG A 149 -8.07 5.59 -28.05
N GLU A 150 -8.20 5.68 -26.73
CA GLU A 150 -7.89 6.90 -25.97
C GLU A 150 -6.41 7.31 -26.13
N TRP A 151 -5.50 6.33 -26.12
CA TRP A 151 -4.07 6.57 -26.32
C TRP A 151 -3.76 7.01 -27.77
N ALA A 152 -4.33 6.33 -28.73
CA ALA A 152 -4.15 6.65 -30.15
C ALA A 152 -4.71 8.03 -30.52
N GLY A 153 -5.83 8.42 -29.90
CA GLY A 153 -6.42 9.75 -30.06
C GLY A 153 -5.69 10.87 -29.35
N GLY A 154 -4.83 10.56 -28.38
CA GLY A 154 -4.09 11.53 -27.59
C GLY A 154 -4.73 11.93 -26.25
N GLN A 155 -6.02 11.64 -26.05
CA GLN A 155 -6.78 12.08 -24.87
C GLN A 155 -6.19 11.58 -23.57
N ALA A 156 -5.64 10.36 -23.53
CA ALA A 156 -4.94 9.84 -22.33
C ALA A 156 -3.77 10.73 -21.94
N LYS A 157 -2.96 11.19 -22.90
CA LYS A 157 -1.84 12.10 -22.64
C LYS A 157 -2.32 13.47 -22.19
N GLU A 158 -3.33 14.02 -22.86
CA GLU A 158 -3.91 15.32 -22.52
C GLU A 158 -4.44 15.35 -21.08
N ARG A 159 -5.13 14.28 -20.64
CA ARG A 159 -5.60 14.15 -19.26
C ARG A 159 -4.43 14.08 -18.26
N ILE A 160 -3.41 13.29 -18.58
CA ILE A 160 -2.21 13.18 -17.73
C ILE A 160 -1.53 14.54 -17.62
N ASP A 161 -1.30 15.22 -18.73
CA ASP A 161 -0.63 16.52 -18.75
C ASP A 161 -1.43 17.60 -18.03
N ALA A 162 -2.76 17.59 -18.16
CA ALA A 162 -3.63 18.49 -17.42
C ALA A 162 -3.56 18.25 -15.91
N LEU A 163 -3.54 16.98 -15.48
CA LEU A 163 -3.40 16.62 -14.06
C LEU A 163 -2.05 17.02 -13.49
N LEU A 164 -0.97 16.89 -14.27
CA LEU A 164 0.39 17.32 -13.89
C LEU A 164 0.53 18.85 -13.79
N LYS A 165 -0.28 19.59 -14.54
CA LYS A 165 -0.34 21.06 -14.40
C LYS A 165 -1.16 21.48 -13.19
N LEU A 166 -2.19 20.69 -12.83
CA LEU A 166 -3.06 20.97 -11.69
C LEU A 166 -2.35 20.67 -10.36
N LEU A 167 -1.58 19.58 -10.27
CA LEU A 167 -1.00 19.07 -9.04
C LEU A 167 0.49 18.69 -9.20
N PRO A 168 1.32 18.86 -8.16
CA PRO A 168 2.75 18.58 -8.19
C PRO A 168 3.07 17.08 -8.12
N LEU A 169 2.46 16.25 -8.96
CA LEU A 169 2.59 14.80 -8.91
C LEU A 169 4.00 14.30 -9.23
N ALA A 170 4.77 15.04 -10.04
CA ALA A 170 6.17 14.72 -10.31
C ALA A 170 7.04 14.79 -9.04
N GLU A 171 6.66 15.62 -8.05
CA GLU A 171 7.31 15.68 -6.74
C GLU A 171 6.87 14.51 -5.84
N SER A 172 5.61 14.06 -5.96
CA SER A 172 5.12 12.85 -5.29
C SER A 172 5.75 11.59 -5.88
N GLY A 173 6.07 11.59 -7.17
CA GLY A 173 6.77 10.50 -7.85
C GLY A 173 5.95 9.21 -7.99
N THR A 174 4.66 9.24 -7.70
CA THR A 174 3.78 8.06 -7.75
C THR A 174 2.32 8.44 -8.00
N VAL A 175 1.54 7.50 -8.53
CA VAL A 175 0.08 7.57 -8.66
C VAL A 175 -0.49 6.16 -8.58
N HIS A 176 -1.70 6.00 -8.06
CA HIS A 176 -2.41 4.72 -8.10
C HIS A 176 -3.51 4.75 -9.14
N ILE A 177 -3.50 3.80 -10.07
CA ILE A 177 -4.57 3.63 -11.06
C ILE A 177 -5.47 2.45 -10.66
N ASP A 178 -6.72 2.77 -10.41
CA ASP A 178 -7.79 1.83 -10.12
C ASP A 178 -8.10 0.93 -11.33
N VAL A 179 -8.38 -0.34 -11.08
CA VAL A 179 -8.83 -1.32 -12.09
C VAL A 179 -8.05 -1.23 -13.42
N PHE A 180 -6.72 -1.12 -13.37
CA PHE A 180 -5.90 -0.99 -14.59
C PHE A 180 -5.74 -2.34 -15.26
N GLN A 181 -6.75 -2.77 -16.01
CA GLN A 181 -6.84 -4.03 -16.72
C GLN A 181 -7.07 -3.85 -18.22
N PRO A 182 -6.67 -4.82 -19.08
CA PRO A 182 -6.97 -4.77 -20.50
C PRO A 182 -8.47 -4.92 -20.75
N MET A 183 -9.02 -4.07 -21.61
CA MET A 183 -10.44 -4.01 -21.96
C MET A 183 -10.60 -4.23 -23.47
N PRO A 184 -10.52 -5.48 -23.96
CA PRO A 184 -10.63 -5.77 -25.39
C PRO A 184 -12.02 -5.43 -25.95
N SER A 185 -12.07 -5.07 -27.25
CA SER A 185 -13.30 -4.76 -27.97
C SER A 185 -13.36 -5.48 -29.31
N LEU A 186 -14.22 -6.47 -29.42
CA LEU A 186 -14.42 -7.20 -30.68
C LEU A 186 -14.94 -6.29 -31.80
N TYR A 187 -15.81 -5.34 -31.46
CA TYR A 187 -16.34 -4.36 -32.40
C TYR A 187 -15.23 -3.54 -33.08
N HIS A 188 -14.22 -3.13 -32.30
CA HIS A 188 -13.09 -2.35 -32.80
C HIS A 188 -11.93 -3.22 -33.32
N GLY A 189 -12.03 -4.56 -33.23
CA GLY A 189 -10.94 -5.47 -33.54
C GLY A 189 -9.74 -5.32 -32.58
N ILE A 190 -9.96 -4.80 -31.38
CA ILE A 190 -8.92 -4.60 -30.35
C ILE A 190 -8.83 -5.85 -29.49
N THR A 191 -7.67 -6.47 -29.50
CA THR A 191 -7.37 -7.66 -28.69
C THR A 191 -6.93 -7.29 -27.28
N ARG A 192 -6.80 -8.32 -26.40
CA ARG A 192 -6.18 -8.16 -25.09
C ARG A 192 -4.71 -7.72 -25.20
N GLU A 193 -4.02 -8.22 -26.19
CA GLU A 193 -2.61 -7.93 -26.47
C GLU A 193 -2.41 -6.47 -26.89
N ASP A 194 -3.33 -5.91 -27.69
CA ASP A 194 -3.32 -4.50 -28.09
C ASP A 194 -3.52 -3.59 -26.87
N GLU A 195 -4.51 -3.91 -26.02
CA GLU A 195 -4.75 -3.19 -24.77
C GLU A 195 -3.53 -3.28 -23.83
N MET A 196 -2.92 -4.46 -23.71
CA MET A 196 -1.72 -4.65 -22.89
C MET A 196 -0.50 -3.86 -23.43
N ALA A 197 -0.32 -3.80 -24.73
CA ALA A 197 0.73 -2.99 -25.36
C ALA A 197 0.50 -1.49 -25.09
N THR A 198 -0.75 -1.07 -25.15
CA THR A 198 -1.13 0.31 -24.83
C THR A 198 -0.95 0.63 -23.35
N MET A 199 -1.31 -0.27 -22.46
CA MET A 199 -1.06 -0.12 -21.01
C MET A 199 0.43 0.09 -20.74
N LYS A 200 1.31 -0.65 -21.40
CA LYS A 200 2.78 -0.43 -21.30
C LYS A 200 3.18 0.97 -21.78
N SER A 201 2.57 1.46 -22.85
CA SER A 201 2.83 2.81 -23.39
C SER A 201 2.39 3.89 -22.41
N ILE A 202 1.21 3.75 -21.80
CA ILE A 202 0.70 4.65 -20.75
C ILE A 202 1.65 4.66 -19.54
N LEU A 203 2.06 3.48 -19.06
CA LEU A 203 3.02 3.36 -17.95
C LEU A 203 4.37 3.98 -18.29
N GLY A 204 4.83 3.80 -19.54
CA GLY A 204 6.05 4.45 -20.04
C GLY A 204 5.93 5.97 -20.04
N TYR A 205 4.76 6.51 -20.37
CA TYR A 205 4.51 7.94 -20.35
C TYR A 205 4.52 8.52 -18.93
N TRP A 206 3.80 7.90 -17.99
CA TRP A 206 3.87 8.26 -16.57
C TRP A 206 5.31 8.26 -16.05
N ARG A 207 6.07 7.22 -16.39
CA ARG A 207 7.49 7.12 -16.02
C ARG A 207 8.34 8.24 -16.64
N SER A 208 8.07 8.65 -17.89
CA SER A 208 8.75 9.78 -18.54
C SER A 208 8.46 11.11 -17.83
N CYS A 209 7.31 11.21 -17.15
CA CYS A 209 6.92 12.31 -16.28
C CYS A 209 7.47 12.17 -14.85
N ASN A 210 8.39 11.22 -14.61
CA ASN A 210 8.98 10.95 -13.30
C ASN A 210 8.01 10.39 -12.25
N ILE A 211 7.03 9.60 -12.66
CA ILE A 211 5.97 9.05 -11.83
C ILE A 211 5.89 7.54 -12.00
N ASP A 212 5.95 6.80 -10.90
CA ASP A 212 5.62 5.38 -10.86
C ASP A 212 4.09 5.21 -10.80
N VAL A 213 3.61 4.13 -11.39
CA VAL A 213 2.21 3.75 -11.30
C VAL A 213 2.09 2.49 -10.45
N THR A 214 1.28 2.54 -9.40
CA THR A 214 0.76 1.35 -8.72
C THR A 214 -0.65 1.04 -9.20
N SER A 215 -1.14 -0.19 -9.01
CA SER A 215 -2.48 -0.56 -9.43
C SER A 215 -3.07 -1.65 -8.55
N GLU A 216 -4.27 -2.12 -8.88
CA GLU A 216 -4.97 -3.13 -8.09
C GLU A 216 -4.63 -4.57 -8.51
N TRP A 217 -4.36 -4.80 -9.79
CA TRP A 217 -4.25 -6.14 -10.34
C TRP A 217 -2.85 -6.43 -10.89
N TRP A 218 -2.41 -7.66 -10.65
CA TRP A 218 -1.15 -8.16 -11.17
C TRP A 218 -1.28 -8.67 -12.61
N HIS A 219 -0.31 -8.28 -13.43
CA HIS A 219 -0.10 -8.83 -14.77
C HIS A 219 1.38 -9.12 -14.99
N HIS A 220 1.74 -10.34 -15.35
CA HIS A 220 3.11 -10.73 -15.62
C HIS A 220 3.79 -9.85 -16.66
N GLU A 221 3.03 -9.40 -17.64
CA GLU A 221 3.49 -8.54 -18.73
C GLU A 221 3.90 -7.13 -18.26
N LEU A 222 3.49 -6.72 -17.05
CA LEU A 222 3.77 -5.40 -16.47
C LEU A 222 4.84 -5.42 -15.38
N VAL A 223 5.51 -6.57 -15.16
CA VAL A 223 6.67 -6.67 -14.25
C VAL A 223 7.75 -5.68 -14.65
N GLY A 224 8.27 -4.93 -13.68
CA GLY A 224 9.25 -3.87 -13.92
C GLY A 224 8.64 -2.54 -14.38
N LEU A 225 7.32 -2.48 -14.62
CA LEU A 225 6.59 -1.25 -14.91
C LEU A 225 5.69 -0.83 -13.75
N ILE A 226 5.03 -1.77 -13.07
CA ILE A 226 4.23 -1.56 -11.87
C ILE A 226 4.98 -2.13 -10.68
N PRO A 227 5.41 -1.31 -9.70
CA PRO A 227 6.16 -1.78 -8.53
C PRO A 227 5.29 -2.51 -7.52
N MET A 228 4.00 -2.20 -7.46
CA MET A 228 3.10 -2.66 -6.42
C MET A 228 1.67 -2.79 -6.90
N VAL A 229 0.98 -3.84 -6.45
CA VAL A 229 -0.43 -4.10 -6.74
C VAL A 229 -1.23 -4.37 -5.46
N TYR A 230 -2.48 -3.94 -5.47
CA TYR A 230 -3.38 -4.03 -4.32
C TYR A 230 -3.99 -5.43 -4.15
N HIS A 231 -4.55 -5.97 -5.24
CA HIS A 231 -5.05 -7.34 -5.27
C HIS A 231 -3.99 -8.20 -5.96
N SER A 232 -3.21 -8.92 -5.20
CA SER A 232 -2.28 -9.82 -5.83
C SER A 232 -2.93 -11.15 -6.13
N ASN A 233 -2.66 -11.59 -7.33
CA ASN A 233 -2.81 -12.97 -7.76
C ASN A 233 -1.41 -13.57 -8.04
N PHE A 234 -0.42 -13.15 -7.27
CA PHE A 234 0.89 -13.77 -7.31
C PHE A 234 0.77 -15.23 -6.91
N ASP A 235 1.18 -16.11 -7.77
CA ASP A 235 1.44 -17.49 -7.41
C ASP A 235 2.83 -17.63 -6.74
N GLU A 236 3.05 -18.77 -6.11
CA GLU A 236 4.30 -19.05 -5.41
C GLU A 236 5.52 -18.99 -6.36
N ALA A 237 5.37 -19.45 -7.60
CA ALA A 237 6.43 -19.42 -8.59
C ALA A 237 6.84 -17.98 -8.93
N SER A 238 5.87 -17.08 -9.08
CA SER A 238 6.13 -15.66 -9.31
C SER A 238 6.83 -15.02 -8.12
N ARG A 239 6.45 -15.37 -6.90
CA ARG A 239 7.06 -14.86 -5.67
C ARG A 239 8.51 -15.27 -5.51
N LEU A 240 8.85 -16.51 -5.85
CA LEU A 240 10.24 -16.97 -5.88
C LEU A 240 11.05 -16.34 -7.02
N LYS A 241 10.38 -16.03 -8.15
CA LYS A 241 11.02 -15.48 -9.34
C LYS A 241 11.38 -14.01 -9.20
N TYR A 242 10.49 -13.19 -8.65
CA TYR A 242 10.64 -11.74 -8.64
C TYR A 242 11.05 -11.21 -7.25
N PRO A 243 12.13 -10.40 -7.16
CA PRO A 243 12.49 -9.78 -5.91
C PRO A 243 11.47 -8.71 -5.51
N PRO A 244 11.22 -8.47 -4.20
CA PRO A 244 10.23 -7.51 -3.73
C PRO A 244 10.41 -6.08 -4.24
N GLY A 245 11.65 -5.65 -4.44
CA GLY A 245 11.94 -4.33 -5.02
C GLY A 245 11.56 -4.18 -6.49
N LEU A 246 11.27 -5.29 -7.20
CA LEU A 246 10.78 -5.24 -8.58
C LEU A 246 9.25 -5.29 -8.64
N ALA A 247 8.63 -6.07 -7.75
CA ALA A 247 7.19 -6.20 -7.65
C ALA A 247 6.80 -6.67 -6.24
N CYS A 248 5.91 -5.95 -5.61
CA CYS A 248 5.39 -6.28 -4.28
C CYS A 248 3.87 -6.03 -4.18
N GLY A 249 3.33 -6.28 -3.02
CA GLY A 249 1.91 -6.16 -2.77
C GLY A 249 1.21 -7.51 -2.66
N GLY A 250 -0.06 -7.50 -2.41
CA GLY A 250 -0.81 -8.71 -2.46
C GLY A 250 -1.72 -9.07 -1.33
N GLY A 251 -1.65 -8.41 -0.23
CA GLY A 251 -2.62 -8.60 0.83
C GLY A 251 -3.39 -7.31 1.05
N SER A 252 -4.61 -7.19 0.60
CA SER A 252 -5.45 -6.11 1.10
C SER A 252 -6.02 -6.48 2.46
N ALA A 253 -6.25 -5.50 3.34
CA ALA A 253 -6.99 -5.69 4.58
C ALA A 253 -8.37 -6.34 4.35
N TRP A 254 -8.91 -6.19 3.17
CA TRP A 254 -10.10 -6.87 2.69
C TRP A 254 -9.95 -8.40 2.70
N ASN A 255 -8.82 -8.91 2.19
CA ASN A 255 -8.56 -10.35 2.08
C ASN A 255 -8.40 -11.04 3.44
N MET A 256 -7.95 -10.29 4.43
CA MET A 256 -7.71 -10.78 5.78
C MET A 256 -8.98 -10.93 6.60
N ARG A 257 -10.09 -10.32 6.17
CA ARG A 257 -11.39 -10.36 6.85
C ARG A 257 -12.36 -11.37 6.29
N GLN A 258 -12.07 -11.98 5.14
CA GLN A 258 -12.98 -12.94 4.50
C GLN A 258 -12.82 -14.32 5.13
N PRO A 259 -13.90 -14.95 5.61
CA PRO A 259 -13.87 -16.34 6.03
C PRO A 259 -13.60 -17.26 4.83
N GLU A 260 -13.13 -18.47 5.10
CA GLU A 260 -12.69 -19.51 4.14
C GLU A 260 -13.70 -19.88 3.03
N SER A 261 -14.89 -19.31 3.03
CA SER A 261 -16.01 -19.65 2.14
C SER A 261 -16.07 -18.87 0.84
N ASP A 262 -15.16 -17.91 0.59
CA ASP A 262 -15.23 -17.11 -0.64
C ASP A 262 -14.55 -17.83 -1.81
N SER A 263 -15.38 -18.61 -2.53
CA SER A 263 -15.00 -19.45 -3.68
C SER A 263 -14.90 -18.66 -5.02
N ARG A 264 -14.64 -17.35 -5.00
CA ARG A 264 -14.54 -16.58 -6.24
C ARG A 264 -13.37 -17.04 -7.11
N PRO A 265 -13.58 -17.25 -8.42
CA PRO A 265 -12.47 -17.54 -9.35
C PRO A 265 -11.48 -16.38 -9.34
N GLY A 266 -10.21 -16.65 -9.14
CA GLY A 266 -9.17 -15.66 -8.90
C GLY A 266 -8.92 -15.42 -7.43
N GLY A 267 -9.46 -16.30 -6.58
CA GLY A 267 -9.38 -16.26 -5.13
C GLY A 267 -7.99 -15.92 -4.63
N PHE A 268 -7.99 -14.96 -3.77
CA PHE A 268 -6.84 -14.49 -3.01
C PHE A 268 -6.09 -15.67 -2.43
N SER A 269 -4.78 -15.62 -2.52
CA SER A 269 -3.93 -16.67 -2.01
C SER A 269 -4.37 -17.06 -0.60
N ARG A 270 -4.83 -18.28 -0.42
CA ARG A 270 -5.14 -18.88 0.88
C ARG A 270 -3.86 -19.25 1.65
N LEU A 271 -2.75 -18.65 1.29
CA LEU A 271 -1.51 -18.94 1.95
C LEU A 271 -1.65 -18.54 3.42
N PRO A 272 -1.22 -19.39 4.35
CA PRO A 272 -1.27 -19.06 5.75
C PRO A 272 -0.46 -17.80 5.99
N GLU A 273 -1.09 -16.85 6.64
CA GLU A 273 -0.46 -15.62 7.06
C GLU A 273 0.66 -15.86 8.05
N PRO A 274 1.52 -14.96 8.11
CA PRO A 274 2.15 -13.99 7.21
C PRO A 274 3.50 -14.49 6.68
N GLY A 275 3.67 -15.77 6.64
CA GLY A 275 4.79 -16.43 5.96
C GLY A 275 4.71 -16.20 4.46
N CYS A 276 3.63 -15.63 4.05
CA CYS A 276 3.32 -15.37 2.69
C CYS A 276 3.95 -14.07 2.29
N LEU A 277 4.99 -14.17 1.80
CA LEU A 277 5.89 -13.52 0.91
C LEU A 277 5.53 -12.09 0.44
N PHE A 278 4.30 -11.60 0.51
CA PHE A 278 3.87 -10.31 -0.04
C PHE A 278 2.59 -9.78 0.61
N GLU A 279 2.28 -10.17 1.83
CA GLU A 279 1.20 -9.52 2.57
C GLU A 279 1.68 -8.18 3.11
N GLU A 280 0.88 -7.17 2.92
CA GLU A 280 1.15 -5.84 3.43
C GLU A 280 -0.09 -5.24 4.07
N ALA A 281 0.12 -4.25 4.91
CA ALA A 281 -0.94 -3.44 5.44
C ALA A 281 -1.42 -2.45 4.38
N TRP A 282 -2.01 -2.99 3.34
CA TRP A 282 -2.66 -2.22 2.31
C TRP A 282 -4.14 -2.11 2.62
N GLY A 283 -4.70 -0.96 2.59
CA GLY A 283 -6.13 -0.87 2.66
C GLY A 283 -6.68 0.44 3.17
N HIS A 284 -7.98 0.56 3.03
CA HIS A 284 -8.76 1.69 3.48
C HIS A 284 -8.87 1.79 5.00
N SER A 285 -8.36 0.79 5.72
CA SER A 285 -8.60 0.66 7.14
C SER A 285 -7.50 1.24 8.03
N VAL A 286 -6.34 1.64 7.48
CA VAL A 286 -5.24 2.16 8.31
C VAL A 286 -5.62 3.46 9.00
N ASP A 287 -6.19 4.42 8.28
CA ASP A 287 -6.67 5.67 8.84
C ASP A 287 -7.90 5.48 9.73
N HIS A 288 -8.82 4.59 9.36
CA HIS A 288 -9.95 4.21 10.19
C HIS A 288 -9.52 3.57 11.50
N ASP A 289 -8.60 2.61 11.42
CA ASP A 289 -8.14 1.89 12.60
C ASP A 289 -7.39 2.83 13.55
N LEU A 290 -6.55 3.72 13.02
CA LEU A 290 -5.83 4.71 13.82
C LEU A 290 -6.77 5.75 14.46
N HIS A 291 -7.85 6.11 13.79
CA HIS A 291 -8.80 7.10 14.29
C HIS A 291 -9.78 6.50 15.32
N GLN A 292 -10.24 5.27 15.08
CA GLN A 292 -11.30 4.61 15.85
C GLN A 292 -10.78 3.61 16.87
N ASP A 293 -9.67 2.90 16.57
CA ASP A 293 -9.11 1.83 17.38
C ASP A 293 -7.59 1.72 17.23
N LEU A 294 -6.89 2.36 18.18
CA LEU A 294 -5.43 2.34 18.23
C LEU A 294 -4.85 0.92 18.39
N ALA A 295 -5.51 0.06 19.15
CA ALA A 295 -5.05 -1.31 19.36
C ALA A 295 -5.07 -2.11 18.06
N LYS A 296 -6.08 -1.90 17.22
CA LYS A 296 -6.22 -2.54 15.91
C LYS A 296 -5.17 -2.04 14.91
N PHE A 297 -4.90 -0.74 14.88
CA PHE A 297 -3.79 -0.19 14.09
C PHE A 297 -2.46 -0.80 14.52
N SER A 298 -2.18 -0.82 15.82
CA SER A 298 -0.93 -1.37 16.39
C SER A 298 -0.77 -2.85 16.03
N GLU A 299 -1.82 -3.64 16.17
CA GLU A 299 -1.81 -5.05 15.78
C GLU A 299 -1.51 -5.22 14.30
N GLN A 300 -2.16 -4.45 13.43
CA GLN A 300 -1.94 -4.51 11.99
C GLN A 300 -0.51 -4.08 11.62
N PHE A 301 -0.03 -2.99 12.18
CA PHE A 301 1.30 -2.49 11.86
C PHE A 301 2.40 -3.41 12.39
N TYR A 302 2.40 -3.70 13.69
CA TYR A 302 3.53 -4.40 14.30
C TYR A 302 3.55 -5.90 14.02
N LEU A 303 2.39 -6.54 13.86
CA LEU A 303 2.32 -7.98 13.58
C LEU A 303 2.30 -8.33 12.09
N ARG A 304 2.10 -7.35 11.20
CA ARG A 304 2.00 -7.58 9.75
C ARG A 304 2.91 -6.68 8.93
N THR A 305 2.71 -5.37 9.00
CA THR A 305 3.47 -4.42 8.15
C THR A 305 4.95 -4.43 8.48
N LEU A 306 5.32 -4.42 9.76
CA LEU A 306 6.71 -4.42 10.18
C LEU A 306 7.44 -5.71 9.80
N PRO A 307 6.91 -6.93 10.05
CA PRO A 307 7.45 -8.17 9.51
C PRO A 307 7.52 -8.20 7.98
N PHE A 308 6.51 -7.67 7.29
CA PHE A 308 6.50 -7.54 5.83
C PHE A 308 7.67 -6.68 5.33
N ILE A 309 7.86 -5.48 5.88
CA ILE A 309 8.97 -4.58 5.54
C ILE A 309 10.31 -5.28 5.81
N PHE A 310 10.43 -6.01 6.92
CA PHE A 310 11.62 -6.77 7.25
C PHE A 310 11.89 -7.88 6.21
N LEU A 311 10.90 -8.73 5.92
CA LEU A 311 11.04 -9.85 4.99
C LEU A 311 11.30 -9.41 3.55
N ASN A 312 10.72 -8.28 3.15
CA ASN A 312 10.89 -7.74 1.79
C ASN A 312 12.29 -7.15 1.50
N ARG A 313 13.19 -7.16 2.46
CA ARG A 313 14.63 -6.94 2.19
C ARG A 313 15.31 -8.16 1.60
N PHE A 314 14.70 -9.30 1.72
CA PHE A 314 15.29 -10.58 1.38
C PHE A 314 14.54 -11.20 0.19
N ARG A 315 15.28 -11.91 -0.65
CA ARG A 315 14.70 -12.67 -1.73
C ARG A 315 14.21 -14.00 -1.18
N ALA A 316 12.99 -14.39 -1.49
CA ALA A 316 12.51 -15.75 -1.26
C ALA A 316 13.27 -16.73 -2.13
N LEU A 317 13.76 -17.83 -1.55
CA LEU A 317 14.58 -18.85 -2.20
C LEU A 317 13.82 -20.15 -2.43
N SER A 318 13.06 -20.57 -1.43
CA SER A 318 12.26 -21.79 -1.47
C SER A 318 11.11 -21.72 -0.47
N HIS A 319 10.10 -22.55 -0.69
CA HIS A 319 9.04 -22.78 0.28
C HIS A 319 8.77 -24.27 0.40
N SER A 320 8.20 -24.67 1.52
CA SER A 320 7.71 -26.02 1.74
C SER A 320 6.44 -26.00 2.57
N GLN A 321 5.55 -26.94 2.31
CA GLN A 321 4.32 -27.11 3.05
C GLN A 321 4.15 -28.57 3.47
N THR A 322 3.80 -28.77 4.74
CA THR A 322 3.36 -30.04 5.30
C THR A 322 1.91 -29.93 5.74
N ALA A 323 1.34 -30.98 6.30
CA ALA A 323 0.02 -30.91 6.93
C ALA A 323 -0.02 -29.99 8.17
N LYS A 324 1.13 -29.66 8.75
CA LYS A 324 1.22 -28.91 10.02
C LYS A 324 1.88 -27.54 9.88
N THR A 325 2.79 -27.37 8.93
CA THR A 325 3.61 -26.17 8.80
C THR A 325 3.68 -25.70 7.36
N TYR A 326 3.82 -24.40 7.21
CA TYR A 326 4.24 -23.75 5.98
C TYR A 326 5.54 -22.98 6.28
N GLU A 327 6.55 -23.16 5.45
CA GLU A 327 7.89 -22.59 5.66
C GLU A 327 8.38 -21.90 4.41
N VAL A 328 9.08 -20.78 4.61
CA VAL A 328 9.78 -20.07 3.53
C VAL A 328 11.20 -19.76 3.94
N GLN A 329 12.14 -20.10 3.06
CA GLN A 329 13.52 -19.70 3.18
C GLN A 329 13.78 -18.44 2.35
N PHE A 330 14.41 -17.45 2.98
CA PHE A 330 14.87 -16.24 2.33
C PHE A 330 16.39 -16.16 2.30
N SER A 331 16.93 -15.29 1.45
CA SER A 331 18.33 -14.91 1.50
C SER A 331 18.70 -14.30 2.86
N GLY A 332 20.01 -14.24 3.19
CA GLY A 332 20.48 -13.66 4.46
C GLY A 332 20.15 -14.51 5.68
N ASP A 333 20.01 -15.83 5.50
CA ASP A 333 19.69 -16.79 6.56
C ASP A 333 18.42 -16.42 7.34
N VAL A 334 17.40 -15.95 6.61
CA VAL A 334 16.08 -15.65 7.18
C VAL A 334 15.11 -16.80 6.84
N TRP A 335 14.36 -17.21 7.86
CA TRP A 335 13.36 -18.26 7.77
C TRP A 335 12.05 -17.83 8.39
N THR A 336 10.96 -18.16 7.73
CA THR A 336 9.63 -18.07 8.33
C THR A 336 9.00 -19.44 8.45
N GLN A 337 8.30 -19.67 9.54
CA GLN A 337 7.48 -20.87 9.74
C GLN A 337 6.12 -20.45 10.29
N VAL A 338 5.05 -20.95 9.67
CA VAL A 338 3.69 -20.82 10.17
C VAL A 338 3.18 -22.18 10.57
N HIS A 339 2.76 -22.33 11.80
CA HIS A 339 2.04 -23.52 12.26
C HIS A 339 0.56 -23.38 11.86
N ILE A 340 0.07 -24.30 11.02
CA ILE A 340 -1.22 -24.13 10.32
C ILE A 340 -2.41 -24.15 11.26
N ALA A 341 -2.36 -24.98 12.32
CA ALA A 341 -3.50 -25.19 13.22
C ALA A 341 -3.88 -23.94 14.04
N ASP A 342 -2.90 -23.21 14.53
CA ASP A 342 -3.08 -22.03 15.39
C ASP A 342 -2.57 -20.72 14.76
N ARG A 343 -2.10 -20.81 13.51
CA ARG A 343 -1.51 -19.69 12.74
C ARG A 343 -0.34 -19.01 13.45
N HIS A 344 0.38 -19.77 14.27
CA HIS A 344 1.55 -19.24 14.96
C HIS A 344 2.70 -19.03 14.00
N LEU A 345 3.08 -17.77 13.81
CA LEU A 345 4.23 -17.38 12.99
C LEU A 345 5.48 -17.30 13.83
N THR A 346 6.57 -17.87 13.32
CA THR A 346 7.92 -17.56 13.77
C THR A 346 8.76 -17.02 12.62
N ILE A 347 9.59 -16.01 12.92
CA ILE A 347 10.63 -15.52 11.99
C ILE A 347 11.96 -15.62 12.71
N ARG A 348 12.93 -16.25 12.03
CA ARG A 348 14.31 -16.35 12.47
C ARG A 348 15.24 -15.69 11.46
N GLN A 349 16.26 -15.03 11.97
CA GLN A 349 17.39 -14.57 11.17
C GLN A 349 18.65 -15.17 11.79
N GLN A 350 19.32 -16.05 11.06
CA GLN A 350 20.33 -16.93 11.62
C GLN A 350 19.71 -17.74 12.80
N ASP A 351 20.39 -17.82 13.93
CA ASP A 351 19.89 -18.50 15.14
C ASP A 351 18.95 -17.63 15.99
N ARG A 352 18.74 -16.36 15.63
CA ARG A 352 17.92 -15.42 16.38
C ARG A 352 16.47 -15.50 16.02
N LEU A 353 15.61 -15.68 17.00
CA LEU A 353 14.17 -15.47 16.88
C LEU A 353 13.90 -13.96 16.88
N VAL A 354 13.16 -13.45 15.90
CA VAL A 354 12.80 -12.02 15.78
C VAL A 354 11.30 -11.77 15.77
N VAL A 355 10.50 -12.82 15.49
CA VAL A 355 9.06 -12.84 15.68
C VAL A 355 8.67 -14.18 16.29
N ASP A 356 7.79 -14.15 17.30
CA ASP A 356 7.22 -15.32 17.95
C ASP A 356 5.73 -15.09 18.23
N GLY A 357 4.90 -15.52 17.29
CA GLY A 357 3.47 -15.34 17.32
C GLY A 357 3.08 -13.86 17.42
N SER A 358 2.63 -13.44 18.60
CA SER A 358 2.20 -12.07 18.87
C SER A 358 3.29 -11.15 19.44
N ASN A 359 4.52 -11.62 19.46
CA ASN A 359 5.69 -10.90 19.98
C ASN A 359 6.68 -10.61 18.84
N VAL A 360 7.11 -9.38 18.74
CA VAL A 360 7.99 -8.90 17.68
C VAL A 360 9.17 -8.16 18.26
N PHE A 361 10.37 -8.39 17.70
CA PHE A 361 11.57 -7.62 17.96
C PHE A 361 12.35 -7.45 16.66
N LEU A 362 12.01 -6.39 15.91
CA LEU A 362 12.51 -6.15 14.56
C LEU A 362 13.17 -4.78 14.43
N PRO A 363 14.19 -4.65 13.56
CA PRO A 363 14.83 -3.36 13.31
C PRO A 363 13.86 -2.38 12.64
N ALA A 364 13.89 -1.13 13.06
CA ALA A 364 13.26 -0.01 12.34
C ALA A 364 14.16 0.38 11.16
N LEU A 365 14.04 -0.34 10.05
CA LEU A 365 14.97 -0.32 8.91
C LEU A 365 15.10 1.05 8.22
N TRP A 366 14.14 1.94 8.43
CA TRP A 366 14.12 3.32 7.94
C TRP A 366 14.87 4.29 8.87
N ARG A 367 15.33 3.80 10.05
CA ARG A 367 16.13 4.57 10.99
C ARG A 367 17.62 4.26 10.81
N LYS A 368 18.48 5.26 11.05
CA LYS A 368 19.93 5.11 10.96
C LYS A 368 20.57 4.67 12.27
N ASP A 369 19.83 4.75 13.36
CA ASP A 369 20.34 4.68 14.73
C ASP A 369 20.34 3.26 15.31
N ARG A 370 20.27 2.23 14.47
CA ARG A 370 20.20 0.81 14.89
C ARG A 370 19.08 0.55 15.91
N GLU A 371 17.96 1.27 15.75
CA GLU A 371 16.79 1.15 16.60
C GLU A 371 15.99 -0.09 16.23
N TYR A 372 15.49 -0.78 17.26
CA TYR A 372 14.59 -1.91 17.15
C TYR A 372 13.23 -1.57 17.74
N ILE A 373 12.21 -2.14 17.20
CA ILE A 373 10.85 -2.07 17.73
C ILE A 373 10.52 -3.39 18.38
N ALA A 374 10.17 -3.35 19.67
CA ALA A 374 9.59 -4.46 20.38
C ALA A 374 8.08 -4.22 20.56
N PHE A 375 7.29 -5.22 20.23
CA PHE A 375 5.83 -5.18 20.39
C PHE A 375 5.31 -6.49 20.95
N SER A 376 4.29 -6.43 21.81
CA SER A 376 3.55 -7.60 22.26
C SER A 376 2.05 -7.32 22.32
N ARG A 377 1.27 -8.19 21.67
CA ARG A 377 -0.20 -8.15 21.77
C ARG A 377 -0.69 -8.54 23.16
N ARG A 378 -0.01 -9.51 23.80
CA ARG A 378 -0.43 -10.07 25.10
C ARG A 378 0.24 -9.40 26.29
N GLY A 379 1.36 -8.72 26.06
CA GLY A 379 2.21 -8.22 27.11
C GLY A 379 2.96 -9.33 27.86
N GLY A 380 3.65 -8.95 28.93
CA GLY A 380 4.41 -9.86 29.77
C GLY A 380 5.92 -9.70 29.61
N GLU A 381 6.67 -10.60 30.21
CA GLU A 381 8.15 -10.63 30.13
C GLU A 381 8.58 -11.13 28.75
N MET A 382 9.48 -10.36 28.11
CA MET A 382 10.09 -10.66 26.82
C MET A 382 11.58 -10.93 27.01
N ALA A 383 12.10 -11.91 26.27
CA ALA A 383 13.50 -12.21 26.23
C ALA A 383 13.98 -12.39 24.79
N TRP A 384 14.89 -11.54 24.33
CA TRP A 384 15.39 -11.54 22.98
C TRP A 384 16.91 -11.59 22.93
N THR A 385 17.44 -12.31 21.95
CA THR A 385 18.89 -12.28 21.69
C THR A 385 19.28 -10.91 21.13
N VAL A 386 20.34 -10.34 21.68
CA VAL A 386 20.87 -9.04 21.25
C VAL A 386 21.24 -9.05 19.77
N PRO A 387 20.88 -8.01 19.00
CA PRO A 387 21.30 -7.88 17.62
C PRO A 387 22.83 -7.80 17.46
N PRO A 388 23.43 -8.54 16.52
CA PRO A 388 24.89 -8.50 16.31
C PRO A 388 25.46 -7.11 16.03
N GLU A 389 24.69 -6.26 15.37
CA GLU A 389 25.08 -4.90 15.04
C GLU A 389 25.16 -3.96 16.25
N TRP A 390 24.66 -4.37 17.41
CA TRP A 390 24.84 -3.62 18.65
C TRP A 390 26.21 -3.88 19.30
N GLY A 391 26.94 -4.89 18.83
CA GLY A 391 28.31 -5.21 19.33
C GLY A 391 28.32 -5.55 20.79
N ALA A 392 29.27 -4.98 21.54
CA ALA A 392 29.45 -5.23 22.96
C ALA A 392 28.61 -4.32 23.87
N ALA A 393 27.46 -3.82 23.40
CA ALA A 393 26.59 -3.01 24.25
C ALA A 393 26.19 -3.78 25.52
N GLN A 394 26.35 -3.16 26.67
CA GLN A 394 26.00 -3.76 27.95
C GLN A 394 24.62 -3.38 28.46
N TRP A 395 24.05 -2.32 27.87
CA TRP A 395 22.72 -1.83 28.16
C TRP A 395 22.13 -1.09 26.98
N VAL A 396 20.84 -0.92 26.98
CA VAL A 396 20.06 -0.24 25.95
C VAL A 396 19.12 0.76 26.55
N HIS A 397 18.73 1.74 25.78
CA HIS A 397 17.61 2.62 26.11
C HIS A 397 16.33 2.06 25.51
N SER A 398 15.26 2.06 26.30
CA SER A 398 13.92 1.74 25.83
C SER A 398 12.94 2.90 26.08
N LYS A 399 12.05 3.14 25.15
CA LYS A 399 11.03 4.20 25.26
C LYS A 399 9.73 3.73 24.65
N SER A 400 8.60 3.98 25.34
CA SER A 400 7.28 3.69 24.79
C SER A 400 7.03 4.51 23.53
N LEU A 401 6.46 3.85 22.50
CA LEU A 401 5.97 4.51 21.29
C LEU A 401 4.57 5.10 21.47
N PHE A 402 3.93 4.79 22.60
CA PHE A 402 2.63 5.32 22.97
C PHE A 402 2.79 6.24 24.20
N ASN A 403 2.05 7.32 24.23
CA ASN A 403 1.91 8.21 25.40
C ASN A 403 3.19 8.93 25.88
N GLY A 404 4.18 9.14 25.00
CA GLY A 404 5.36 9.95 25.34
C GLY A 404 6.19 9.40 26.53
N GLY A 405 6.28 8.08 26.64
CA GLY A 405 6.91 7.38 27.77
C GLY A 405 8.32 7.87 28.10
N VAL A 406 8.69 7.72 29.38
CA VAL A 406 10.06 7.98 29.87
C VAL A 406 11.01 6.96 29.27
N GLU A 407 12.20 7.40 28.97
CA GLU A 407 13.29 6.53 28.54
C GLU A 407 13.85 5.76 29.73
N GLU A 408 13.93 4.43 29.63
CA GLU A 408 14.43 3.54 30.67
C GLU A 408 15.69 2.81 30.19
N ALA A 409 16.63 2.60 31.08
CA ALA A 409 17.82 1.79 30.81
C ALA A 409 17.52 0.31 31.12
N VAL A 410 17.85 -0.57 30.18
CA VAL A 410 17.69 -2.02 30.32
C VAL A 410 19.05 -2.69 30.16
N THR A 411 19.43 -3.53 31.11
CA THR A 411 20.72 -4.24 31.12
C THR A 411 20.66 -5.47 30.21
N ILE A 412 21.75 -5.71 29.48
CA ILE A 412 21.95 -6.93 28.70
C ILE A 412 22.72 -7.92 29.60
N ALA A 413 22.25 -9.16 29.68
CA ALA A 413 22.90 -10.23 30.40
C ALA A 413 23.03 -11.50 29.55
N ASN A 414 24.23 -12.03 29.36
CA ASN A 414 24.51 -13.22 28.55
C ASN A 414 23.91 -13.13 27.13
N ASP A 415 24.08 -11.99 26.46
CA ASP A 415 23.55 -11.68 25.14
C ASP A 415 22.00 -11.74 25.04
N ILE A 416 21.33 -11.69 26.19
CA ILE A 416 19.87 -11.64 26.29
C ILE A 416 19.43 -10.29 26.85
N LEU A 417 18.51 -9.68 26.11
CA LEU A 417 17.77 -8.49 26.49
C LEU A 417 16.42 -8.90 27.08
N LYS A 418 16.12 -8.49 28.31
CA LYS A 418 14.86 -8.76 28.99
C LYS A 418 14.15 -7.47 29.35
N PHE A 419 12.87 -7.40 29.02
CA PHE A 419 11.99 -6.30 29.43
C PHE A 419 10.53 -6.77 29.52
N THR A 420 9.69 -6.00 30.17
CA THR A 420 8.26 -6.28 30.30
C THR A 420 7.47 -5.29 29.47
N LEU A 421 6.53 -5.79 28.64
CA LEU A 421 5.60 -4.98 27.88
C LEU A 421 4.19 -5.07 28.45
N LEU A 422 3.45 -3.97 28.34
CA LEU A 422 2.01 -3.99 28.54
C LEU A 422 1.31 -4.63 27.32
N PRO A 423 0.10 -5.17 27.46
CA PRO A 423 -0.68 -5.64 26.30
C PRO A 423 -0.86 -4.56 25.26
N ASN A 424 -0.76 -4.92 23.98
CA ASN A 424 -0.84 -4.03 22.82
C ASN A 424 0.07 -2.80 22.93
N SER A 425 1.26 -2.97 23.47
CA SER A 425 2.23 -1.88 23.58
C SER A 425 3.48 -2.12 22.73
N ALA A 426 4.06 -1.03 22.26
CA ALA A 426 5.33 -1.02 21.55
C ALA A 426 6.34 -0.09 22.24
N ILE A 427 7.59 -0.51 22.22
CA ILE A 427 8.73 0.31 22.62
C ILE A 427 9.75 0.37 21.50
N VAL A 428 10.47 1.48 21.42
CA VAL A 428 11.74 1.52 20.68
C VAL A 428 12.86 1.16 21.63
N VAL A 429 13.79 0.37 21.13
CA VAL A 429 14.99 -0.05 21.86
C VAL A 429 16.21 0.32 21.03
N ARG A 430 17.19 0.99 21.65
CA ARG A 430 18.42 1.39 20.98
C ARG A 430 19.63 1.10 21.88
N PRO A 431 20.80 0.73 21.30
CA PRO A 431 22.00 0.57 22.11
C PRO A 431 22.40 1.90 22.76
N SER A 432 22.97 1.83 23.94
CA SER A 432 23.64 3.00 24.51
C SER A 432 24.83 3.37 23.62
N ASP A 433 24.98 4.63 23.32
CA ASP A 433 26.18 5.13 22.67
C ASP A 433 27.39 4.78 23.57
N MET A 434 28.39 4.13 22.97
CA MET A 434 29.65 3.86 23.61
C MET A 434 30.49 5.13 23.69
#